data_4e30aedb7792984de32697505d2b1192
#
_entry.id   4e30aedb7792984de32697505d2b1192
#
_cell.length_a   1.000
_cell.length_b   1.000
_cell.length_c   1.000
_cell.angle_alpha   90.00
_cell.angle_beta   90.00
_cell.angle_gamma   90.00
#
_symmetry.space_group_name_H-M   'P 1'
#
loop_
_entity.id
_entity.type
_entity.pdbx_description
1 polymer ?
#
loop_
_entity_poly.entity_id
_entity_poly.type
_entity_poly.pdbx_seq_one_letter_code
_entity_poly.pdbx_strand_id
1 'polypeptide(L)'
;IMKFKHIKSIVSAALFLSLTTGMTSCINDLDISPIDPQMTATFDQDMYFTKLYASLGLTGQKLSEDPDIAVKDEGQSCFYRALFTNNEYGTDEMIWTWQENAGIPELTYMRWNSSHQQTEILYNRLAYNITLCNFFLDQIAGKEDATSVQQRAEARFLRSLFYYYLMDTFGKAPFTEHFSKENPPQKTASELFAYIESELESIENDMSEPRQAPFGRADKAACWLLRARLYLNAEVYTGQPRWNDAITYAGKVLDPSNGYGLCGNYEQLFMADNDENPDAKKEIILSIRQDGVQAKSYGGSYFLIAATQKSDMPNRGTNDPWECIRTRKALVDKFFANSEDIPFTEYTDNKWQNVRDVQAAAKDERALFYTTGRKAELESVGTVSYTHLTLPTN
;
A
#
# COMPACT_ATOMS: atom_id res chain seq x y z
N ILE A 1 43.64 59.80 47.10
CA ILE A 1 43.39 59.43 45.66
C ILE A 1 43.82 57.97 45.36
N MET A 2 44.59 57.32 46.23
CA MET A 2 45.09 55.95 45.99
C MET A 2 44.13 54.82 46.40
N LYS A 3 43.06 55.06 47.16
CA LYS A 3 42.13 53.98 47.61
C LYS A 3 41.02 53.61 46.63
N PHE A 4 40.72 54.46 45.62
CA PHE A 4 39.64 54.21 44.67
C PHE A 4 40.09 53.32 43.45
N LYS A 5 41.37 53.19 43.14
CA LYS A 5 41.86 52.36 42.03
C LYS A 5 41.77 50.86 42.35
N HIS A 6 42.02 50.48 43.56
CA HIS A 6 41.99 49.06 43.96
C HIS A 6 40.58 48.53 44.09
N ILE A 7 39.57 49.34 44.49
CA ILE A 7 38.18 48.93 44.56
C ILE A 7 37.60 48.66 43.17
N LYS A 8 37.93 49.48 42.14
CA LYS A 8 37.50 49.22 40.76
C LYS A 8 38.08 47.94 40.16
N SER A 9 39.35 47.61 40.53
CA SER A 9 40.01 46.39 40.05
C SER A 9 39.40 45.12 40.72
N ILE A 10 39.06 45.22 41.99
CA ILE A 10 38.42 44.08 42.71
C ILE A 10 36.99 43.85 42.24
N VAL A 11 36.22 44.91 41.98
CA VAL A 11 34.86 44.81 41.46
C VAL A 11 34.87 44.26 40.02
N SER A 12 35.83 44.67 39.17
CA SER A 12 35.98 44.10 37.82
C SER A 12 36.42 42.63 37.83
N ALA A 13 37.30 42.22 38.75
CA ALA A 13 37.70 40.83 38.89
C ALA A 13 36.56 39.94 39.43
N ALA A 14 35.77 40.45 40.37
CA ALA A 14 34.58 39.72 40.88
C ALA A 14 33.48 39.60 39.83
N LEU A 15 33.26 40.61 38.97
CA LEU A 15 32.30 40.58 37.87
C LEU A 15 32.74 39.60 36.77
N PHE A 16 34.05 39.47 36.51
CA PHE A 16 34.59 38.48 35.55
C PHE A 16 34.54 37.07 36.08
N LEU A 17 34.73 36.87 37.37
CA LEU A 17 34.64 35.53 37.99
C LEU A 17 33.17 35.06 38.08
N SER A 18 32.21 35.95 38.27
CA SER A 18 30.77 35.59 38.27
C SER A 18 30.22 35.31 36.87
N LEU A 19 30.85 35.83 35.80
CA LEU A 19 30.44 35.47 34.43
C LEU A 19 31.03 34.13 33.96
N THR A 20 32.08 33.63 34.52
CA THR A 20 32.68 32.35 34.13
C THR A 20 32.08 31.14 34.87
N THR A 21 31.41 31.33 36.02
CA THR A 21 30.70 30.27 36.73
C THR A 21 29.26 30.07 36.25
N GLY A 22 28.72 30.96 35.41
CA GLY A 22 27.37 30.85 34.84
C GLY A 22 27.27 30.06 33.53
N MET A 23 28.40 29.61 32.94
CA MET A 23 28.38 28.91 31.64
C MET A 23 28.58 27.38 31.73
N THR A 24 28.60 26.80 32.90
CA THR A 24 28.71 25.33 33.05
C THR A 24 27.37 24.63 33.38
N SER A 25 26.29 25.39 33.39
CA SER A 25 24.96 24.85 33.66
C SER A 25 24.17 24.87 32.36
N CYS A 26 24.18 23.84 31.59
CA CYS A 26 23.14 23.45 30.59
C CYS A 26 23.64 22.46 29.54
N ILE A 27 24.90 21.97 29.61
CA ILE A 27 25.35 20.98 28.60
C ILE A 27 24.89 19.56 29.02
N ASN A 28 24.76 19.28 30.29
CA ASN A 28 24.27 17.97 30.77
C ASN A 28 22.74 17.88 30.90
N ASP A 29 22.02 19.02 30.86
CA ASP A 29 20.54 19.03 30.92
C ASP A 29 19.91 18.70 29.54
N LEU A 30 20.69 18.59 28.49
CA LEU A 30 20.24 18.21 27.15
C LEU A 30 20.37 16.69 26.88
N ASP A 31 21.04 15.97 27.77
CA ASP A 31 21.18 14.51 27.73
C ASP A 31 20.15 13.81 28.67
N ILE A 32 18.92 14.29 28.68
CA ILE A 32 17.85 13.66 29.46
C ILE A 32 17.38 12.44 28.65
N SER A 33 17.60 11.26 29.20
CA SER A 33 16.91 10.07 28.71
C SER A 33 15.40 10.30 28.83
N PRO A 34 14.62 10.04 27.77
CA PRO A 34 13.17 10.19 27.85
C PRO A 34 12.60 9.44 29.04
N ILE A 35 11.79 10.10 29.88
CA ILE A 35 11.16 9.49 31.04
C ILE A 35 10.06 8.49 30.62
N ASP A 36 9.53 8.65 29.41
CA ASP A 36 8.57 7.73 28.83
C ASP A 36 9.29 6.51 28.23
N PRO A 37 9.06 5.30 28.74
CA PRO A 37 9.64 4.07 28.20
C PRO A 37 9.28 3.82 26.73
N GLN A 38 8.22 4.45 26.20
CA GLN A 38 7.81 4.38 24.80
C GLN A 38 8.63 5.31 23.90
N MET A 39 9.37 6.26 24.47
CA MET A 39 10.29 7.16 23.77
C MET A 39 11.75 6.69 23.87
N THR A 40 12.00 5.40 24.11
CA THR A 40 13.36 4.87 24.08
C THR A 40 13.92 5.00 22.67
N ALA A 41 15.01 5.74 22.52
CA ALA A 41 15.77 5.85 21.27
C ALA A 41 16.51 4.55 20.89
N THR A 42 16.17 3.43 21.51
CA THR A 42 16.82 2.14 21.26
C THR A 42 16.16 1.48 20.06
N PHE A 43 16.94 1.22 19.03
CA PHE A 43 16.50 0.46 17.88
C PHE A 43 16.22 -0.99 18.26
N ASP A 44 14.98 -1.42 18.10
CA ASP A 44 14.56 -2.81 18.19
C ASP A 44 14.36 -3.36 16.78
N GLN A 45 15.22 -4.30 16.39
CA GLN A 45 15.30 -4.81 15.03
C GLN A 45 13.97 -5.48 14.59
N ASP A 46 13.39 -6.31 15.44
CA ASP A 46 12.19 -7.07 15.09
C ASP A 46 10.93 -6.17 15.04
N MET A 47 10.83 -5.21 15.95
CA MET A 47 9.74 -4.22 15.92
C MET A 47 9.80 -3.35 14.66
N TYR A 48 10.99 -2.83 14.31
CA TYR A 48 11.14 -2.04 13.09
C TYR A 48 10.93 -2.86 11.82
N PHE A 49 11.42 -4.10 11.80
CA PHE A 49 11.15 -4.99 10.67
C PHE A 49 9.64 -5.26 10.50
N THR A 50 8.94 -5.51 11.60
CA THR A 50 7.48 -5.66 11.60
C THR A 50 6.79 -4.39 11.07
N LYS A 51 7.28 -3.19 11.43
CA LYS A 51 6.75 -1.93 10.93
C LYS A 51 6.86 -1.80 9.40
N LEU A 52 7.88 -2.37 8.76
CA LEU A 52 8.01 -2.36 7.29
C LEU A 52 6.80 -3.05 6.63
N TYR A 53 6.43 -4.23 7.11
CA TYR A 53 5.25 -4.95 6.60
C TYR A 53 3.93 -4.30 7.04
N ALA A 54 3.86 -3.83 8.28
CA ALA A 54 2.68 -3.13 8.77
C ALA A 54 2.35 -1.88 7.95
N SER A 55 3.35 -1.20 7.40
CA SER A 55 3.17 0.00 6.55
C SER A 55 2.44 -0.26 5.23
N LEU A 56 2.28 -1.53 4.82
CA LEU A 56 1.45 -1.92 3.68
C LEU A 56 -0.05 -1.85 4.00
N GLY A 57 -0.44 -2.15 5.24
CA GLY A 57 -1.84 -2.25 5.65
C GLY A 57 -2.30 -1.19 6.65
N LEU A 58 -1.37 -0.59 7.39
CA LEU A 58 -1.65 0.42 8.40
C LEU A 58 -1.22 1.81 7.95
N THR A 59 -1.86 2.82 8.50
CA THR A 59 -1.62 4.22 8.18
C THR A 59 -0.75 4.91 9.22
N GLY A 60 -0.66 4.35 10.42
CA GLY A 60 0.14 4.87 11.53
C GLY A 60 0.17 3.92 12.72
N GLN A 61 0.86 4.32 13.78
CA GLN A 61 1.02 3.50 14.99
C GLN A 61 -0.22 3.49 15.89
N LYS A 62 -1.05 4.52 15.82
CA LYS A 62 -2.29 4.65 16.60
C LYS A 62 -3.53 4.37 15.76
N LEU A 63 -3.41 3.51 14.77
CA LEU A 63 -4.49 3.17 13.86
C LEU A 63 -5.03 4.43 13.13
N SER A 64 -6.35 4.66 13.24
CA SER A 64 -7.01 5.80 12.57
C SER A 64 -6.78 7.16 13.24
N GLU A 65 -6.15 7.22 14.43
CA GLU A 65 -6.05 8.45 15.21
C GLU A 65 -4.82 9.30 14.87
N ASP A 66 -3.73 8.65 14.41
CA ASP A 66 -2.46 9.32 14.18
C ASP A 66 -1.75 8.75 12.93
N PRO A 67 -2.18 9.14 11.74
CA PRO A 67 -1.57 8.64 10.50
C PRO A 67 -0.14 9.16 10.33
N ASP A 68 0.74 8.32 9.79
CA ASP A 68 2.13 8.65 9.48
C ASP A 68 2.27 9.81 8.47
N ILE A 69 1.21 10.09 7.71
CA ILE A 69 1.15 11.13 6.68
C ILE A 69 -0.02 12.06 6.99
N ALA A 70 0.21 13.37 6.90
CA ALA A 70 -0.81 14.39 7.16
C ALA A 70 -1.91 14.34 6.10
N VAL A 71 -3.05 13.80 6.46
CA VAL A 71 -4.27 13.69 5.64
C VAL A 71 -5.51 13.96 6.49
N LYS A 72 -6.62 14.35 5.86
CA LYS A 72 -7.90 14.56 6.56
C LYS A 72 -8.63 13.25 6.84
N ASP A 73 -8.60 12.32 5.89
CA ASP A 73 -9.18 10.98 5.98
C ASP A 73 -8.02 9.98 6.07
N GLU A 74 -7.85 9.40 7.24
CA GLU A 74 -6.76 8.48 7.55
C GLU A 74 -6.66 7.37 6.51
N GLY A 75 -7.79 6.75 6.14
CA GLY A 75 -7.81 5.64 5.22
C GLY A 75 -7.22 5.96 3.84
N GLN A 76 -7.31 7.21 3.38
CA GLN A 76 -6.71 7.62 2.11
C GLN A 76 -5.18 7.48 2.11
N SER A 77 -4.54 7.58 3.28
CA SER A 77 -3.09 7.44 3.41
C SER A 77 -2.60 5.99 3.47
N CYS A 78 -3.49 5.00 3.54
CA CYS A 78 -3.13 3.60 3.44
C CYS A 78 -2.55 3.30 2.06
N PHE A 79 -1.42 2.57 2.02
CA PHE A 79 -0.77 2.19 0.75
C PHE A 79 -1.75 1.55 -0.23
N TYR A 80 -2.54 0.59 0.25
CA TYR A 80 -3.50 -0.13 -0.60
C TYR A 80 -4.57 0.80 -1.20
N ARG A 81 -5.27 1.60 -0.35
CA ARG A 81 -6.32 2.52 -0.85
C ARG A 81 -5.74 3.62 -1.74
N ALA A 82 -4.58 4.18 -1.39
CA ALA A 82 -3.93 5.20 -2.21
C ALA A 82 -3.56 4.66 -3.61
N LEU A 83 -3.01 3.43 -3.66
CA LEU A 83 -2.68 2.76 -4.91
C LEU A 83 -3.94 2.45 -5.73
N PHE A 84 -4.96 1.86 -5.10
CA PHE A 84 -6.24 1.56 -5.73
C PHE A 84 -6.92 2.82 -6.30
N THR A 85 -6.97 3.90 -5.51
CA THR A 85 -7.58 5.18 -5.94
C THR A 85 -6.93 5.72 -7.21
N ASN A 86 -5.60 5.72 -7.28
CA ASN A 86 -4.88 6.27 -8.43
C ASN A 86 -4.92 5.36 -9.67
N ASN A 87 -5.05 4.04 -9.49
CA ASN A 87 -5.12 3.10 -10.60
C ASN A 87 -6.55 2.93 -11.16
N GLU A 88 -7.57 2.95 -10.27
CA GLU A 88 -8.91 2.48 -10.65
C GLU A 88 -9.89 3.61 -10.98
N TYR A 89 -9.82 4.77 -10.29
CA TYR A 89 -10.88 5.79 -10.44
C TYR A 89 -10.88 6.51 -11.78
N GLY A 90 -9.81 6.40 -12.56
CA GLY A 90 -9.72 6.90 -13.93
C GLY A 90 -10.06 5.87 -15.01
N THR A 91 -10.41 4.63 -14.64
CA THR A 91 -10.68 3.54 -15.58
C THR A 91 -12.14 3.48 -16.05
N ASP A 92 -12.38 2.66 -17.07
CA ASP A 92 -13.73 2.29 -17.51
C ASP A 92 -14.34 1.14 -16.68
N GLU A 93 -13.65 0.65 -15.67
CA GLU A 93 -14.08 -0.51 -14.90
C GLU A 93 -14.99 -0.13 -13.74
N MET A 94 -14.72 1.00 -13.07
CA MET A 94 -15.46 1.44 -11.92
C MET A 94 -15.57 2.96 -11.80
N ILE A 95 -16.44 3.41 -10.90
CA ILE A 95 -16.59 4.82 -10.51
C ILE A 95 -16.75 4.95 -9.01
N TRP A 96 -16.10 5.96 -8.45
CA TRP A 96 -16.41 6.47 -7.12
C TRP A 96 -17.53 7.50 -7.22
N THR A 97 -18.68 7.22 -6.62
CA THR A 97 -19.90 8.01 -6.85
C THR A 97 -19.95 9.33 -6.08
N TRP A 98 -19.18 9.45 -4.98
CA TRP A 98 -19.10 10.71 -4.22
C TRP A 98 -18.12 11.67 -4.90
N GLN A 99 -18.60 12.31 -5.95
CA GLN A 99 -17.82 13.20 -6.81
C GLN A 99 -17.46 14.53 -6.12
N GLU A 100 -18.05 14.85 -4.97
CA GLU A 100 -17.71 15.99 -4.13
C GLU A 100 -16.41 15.81 -3.34
N ASN A 101 -15.90 14.60 -3.25
CA ASN A 101 -14.64 14.32 -2.57
C ASN A 101 -13.46 14.89 -3.33
N ALA A 102 -12.55 15.56 -2.61
CA ALA A 102 -11.42 16.25 -3.19
C ALA A 102 -10.50 15.32 -4.00
N GLY A 103 -10.21 15.70 -5.23
CA GLY A 103 -9.37 14.95 -6.16
C GLY A 103 -10.09 13.82 -6.94
N ILE A 104 -11.32 13.48 -6.59
CA ILE A 104 -12.05 12.39 -7.26
C ILE A 104 -12.52 12.78 -8.66
N PRO A 105 -13.13 13.98 -8.89
CA PRO A 105 -13.50 14.38 -10.24
C PRO A 105 -12.34 14.47 -11.19
N GLU A 106 -11.17 14.90 -10.70
CA GLU A 106 -9.96 14.99 -11.50
C GLU A 106 -9.50 13.61 -11.99
N LEU A 107 -9.55 12.58 -11.16
CA LEU A 107 -9.26 11.19 -11.57
C LEU A 107 -10.35 10.66 -12.51
N THR A 108 -11.61 10.80 -12.15
CA THR A 108 -12.76 10.32 -12.94
C THR A 108 -12.73 10.84 -14.38
N TYR A 109 -12.33 12.12 -14.57
CA TYR A 109 -12.29 12.78 -15.88
C TYR A 109 -10.88 12.89 -16.45
N MET A 110 -9.88 12.24 -15.86
CA MET A 110 -8.47 12.24 -16.27
C MET A 110 -7.90 13.66 -16.49
N ARG A 111 -8.15 14.58 -15.55
CA ARG A 111 -7.75 15.99 -15.63
C ARG A 111 -6.96 16.48 -14.42
N TRP A 112 -6.17 15.59 -13.81
CA TRP A 112 -5.30 15.93 -12.69
C TRP A 112 -4.10 16.78 -13.13
N ASN A 113 -3.49 17.46 -12.17
CA ASN A 113 -2.28 18.24 -12.34
C ASN A 113 -1.25 17.90 -11.25
N SER A 114 -0.12 18.59 -11.23
CA SER A 114 0.98 18.34 -10.28
C SER A 114 0.63 18.63 -8.80
N SER A 115 -0.49 19.27 -8.52
CA SER A 115 -0.97 19.56 -7.16
C SER A 115 -2.19 18.69 -6.79
N HIS A 116 -2.37 17.56 -7.47
CA HIS A 116 -3.51 16.69 -7.28
C HIS A 116 -3.40 15.91 -5.95
N GLN A 117 -4.38 16.08 -5.07
CA GLN A 117 -4.35 15.57 -3.70
C GLN A 117 -4.17 14.04 -3.61
N GLN A 118 -4.93 13.27 -4.37
CA GLN A 118 -4.88 11.79 -4.27
C GLN A 118 -3.54 11.24 -4.78
N THR A 119 -2.97 11.90 -5.80
CA THR A 119 -1.65 11.54 -6.34
C THR A 119 -0.52 11.92 -5.36
N GLU A 120 -0.64 13.07 -4.69
CA GLU A 120 0.28 13.48 -3.63
C GLU A 120 0.27 12.50 -2.44
N ILE A 121 -0.90 12.04 -2.04
CA ILE A 121 -1.04 11.05 -0.94
C ILE A 121 -0.29 9.74 -1.30
N LEU A 122 -0.46 9.22 -2.51
CA LEU A 122 0.27 8.02 -2.95
C LEU A 122 1.78 8.25 -2.97
N TYR A 123 2.21 9.39 -3.53
CA TYR A 123 3.62 9.76 -3.56
C TYR A 123 4.23 9.81 -2.15
N ASN A 124 3.58 10.49 -1.23
CA ASN A 124 4.04 10.63 0.15
C ASN A 124 4.08 9.29 0.88
N ARG A 125 3.09 8.40 0.65
CA ARG A 125 3.08 7.06 1.23
C ARG A 125 4.24 6.21 0.72
N LEU A 126 4.52 6.22 -0.57
CA LEU A 126 5.62 5.49 -1.16
C LEU A 126 6.98 6.02 -0.66
N ALA A 127 7.16 7.34 -0.62
CA ALA A 127 8.37 7.98 -0.11
C ALA A 127 8.61 7.67 1.38
N TYR A 128 7.56 7.71 2.20
CA TYR A 128 7.62 7.34 3.61
C TYR A 128 8.05 5.87 3.79
N ASN A 129 7.44 4.95 3.05
CA ASN A 129 7.75 3.54 3.14
C ASN A 129 9.21 3.23 2.70
N ILE A 130 9.72 3.92 1.67
CA ILE A 130 11.13 3.84 1.26
C ILE A 130 12.04 4.35 2.38
N THR A 131 11.65 5.45 3.02
CA THR A 131 12.43 6.01 4.15
C THR A 131 12.49 5.05 5.33
N LEU A 132 11.41 4.35 5.65
CA LEU A 132 11.40 3.28 6.67
C LEU A 132 12.36 2.14 6.30
N CYS A 133 12.34 1.69 5.05
CA CYS A 133 13.25 0.64 4.57
C CYS A 133 14.71 1.09 4.68
N ASN A 134 15.03 2.31 4.23
CA ASN A 134 16.39 2.85 4.30
C ASN A 134 16.88 2.96 5.75
N PHE A 135 16.05 3.51 6.65
CA PHE A 135 16.38 3.58 8.07
C PHE A 135 16.69 2.19 8.65
N PHE A 136 15.81 1.22 8.41
CA PHE A 136 16.01 -0.15 8.88
C PHE A 136 17.31 -0.76 8.35
N LEU A 137 17.55 -0.63 7.05
CA LEU A 137 18.77 -1.16 6.38
C LEU A 137 20.05 -0.54 6.92
N ASP A 138 20.06 0.76 7.19
CA ASP A 138 21.19 1.45 7.79
C ASP A 138 21.47 0.96 9.22
N GLN A 139 20.42 0.66 10.01
CA GLN A 139 20.55 0.16 11.38
C GLN A 139 21.10 -1.27 11.47
N ILE A 140 20.85 -2.09 10.46
CA ILE A 140 21.35 -3.48 10.42
C ILE A 140 22.55 -3.67 9.49
N ALA A 141 23.13 -2.57 9.00
CA ALA A 141 24.33 -2.63 8.16
C ALA A 141 25.46 -3.38 8.87
N GLY A 142 26.08 -4.33 8.17
CA GLY A 142 27.18 -5.14 8.71
C GLY A 142 26.81 -6.25 9.68
N LYS A 143 25.53 -6.48 9.99
CA LYS A 143 25.09 -7.68 10.74
C LYS A 143 25.06 -8.90 9.80
N GLU A 144 25.72 -9.99 10.18
CA GLU A 144 25.89 -11.17 9.32
C GLU A 144 25.18 -12.43 9.87
N ASP A 145 24.43 -12.31 10.96
CA ASP A 145 23.60 -13.42 11.43
C ASP A 145 22.45 -13.73 10.45
N ALA A 146 21.99 -14.98 10.43
CA ALA A 146 21.01 -15.45 9.45
C ALA A 146 19.70 -14.64 9.46
N THR A 147 19.24 -14.19 10.63
CA THR A 147 18.05 -13.36 10.77
C THR A 147 18.24 -12.00 10.12
N SER A 148 19.36 -11.35 10.39
CA SER A 148 19.69 -10.04 9.81
C SER A 148 19.87 -10.11 8.28
N VAL A 149 20.49 -11.17 7.78
CA VAL A 149 20.65 -11.39 6.32
C VAL A 149 19.27 -11.53 5.66
N GLN A 150 18.40 -12.37 6.19
CA GLN A 150 17.05 -12.56 5.66
C GLN A 150 16.20 -11.28 5.76
N GLN A 151 16.18 -10.61 6.92
CA GLN A 151 15.44 -9.37 7.10
C GLN A 151 15.95 -8.25 6.18
N ARG A 152 17.27 -8.21 5.91
CA ARG A 152 17.87 -7.29 4.95
C ARG A 152 17.37 -7.56 3.53
N ALA A 153 17.31 -8.82 3.11
CA ALA A 153 16.80 -9.19 1.79
C ALA A 153 15.33 -8.78 1.63
N GLU A 154 14.50 -9.07 2.63
CA GLU A 154 13.07 -8.70 2.59
C GLU A 154 12.86 -7.17 2.64
N ALA A 155 13.64 -6.42 3.43
CA ALA A 155 13.57 -4.95 3.45
C ALA A 155 13.99 -4.33 2.10
N ARG A 156 14.99 -4.90 1.42
CA ARG A 156 15.41 -4.49 0.07
C ARG A 156 14.36 -4.87 -0.97
N PHE A 157 13.69 -6.01 -0.82
CA PHE A 157 12.52 -6.38 -1.63
C PHE A 157 11.38 -5.35 -1.49
N LEU A 158 10.99 -4.99 -0.27
CA LEU A 158 9.94 -4.00 -0.02
C LEU A 158 10.32 -2.63 -0.57
N ARG A 159 11.57 -2.19 -0.40
CA ARG A 159 12.07 -0.95 -1.00
C ARG A 159 11.97 -0.97 -2.52
N SER A 160 12.34 -2.09 -3.15
CA SER A 160 12.22 -2.29 -4.59
C SER A 160 10.76 -2.25 -5.06
N LEU A 161 9.84 -2.83 -4.29
CA LEU A 161 8.40 -2.78 -4.55
C LEU A 161 7.88 -1.33 -4.52
N PHE A 162 8.29 -0.52 -3.55
CA PHE A 162 7.87 0.88 -3.47
C PHE A 162 8.51 1.73 -4.57
N TYR A 163 9.75 1.51 -4.93
CA TYR A 163 10.36 2.15 -6.09
C TYR A 163 9.73 1.72 -7.42
N TYR A 164 9.31 0.45 -7.54
CA TYR A 164 8.55 -0.01 -8.69
C TYR A 164 7.26 0.80 -8.86
N TYR A 165 6.47 0.99 -7.81
CA TYR A 165 5.26 1.79 -7.88
C TYR A 165 5.52 3.29 -8.12
N LEU A 166 6.61 3.85 -7.58
CA LEU A 166 7.01 5.23 -7.91
C LEU A 166 7.37 5.37 -9.39
N MET A 167 8.15 4.43 -9.91
CA MET A 167 8.53 4.41 -11.33
C MET A 167 7.31 4.26 -12.23
N ASP A 168 6.44 3.30 -11.92
CA ASP A 168 5.26 2.97 -12.72
C ASP A 168 4.25 4.13 -12.76
N THR A 169 4.00 4.77 -11.60
CA THR A 169 3.02 5.86 -11.49
C THR A 169 3.55 7.21 -11.97
N PHE A 170 4.84 7.53 -11.70
CA PHE A 170 5.38 8.89 -11.89
C PHE A 170 6.46 8.98 -12.98
N GLY A 171 6.98 7.87 -13.50
CA GLY A 171 8.00 7.81 -14.54
C GLY A 171 9.40 8.23 -14.10
N LYS A 172 9.52 8.90 -12.95
CA LYS A 172 10.77 9.32 -12.30
C LYS A 172 10.53 9.53 -10.83
N ALA A 173 11.56 9.32 -10.00
CA ALA A 173 11.44 9.53 -8.56
C ALA A 173 12.73 10.06 -7.93
N PRO A 174 12.65 10.76 -6.80
CA PRO A 174 13.79 10.96 -5.93
C PRO A 174 14.34 9.61 -5.49
N PHE A 175 15.66 9.49 -5.46
CA PHE A 175 16.31 8.21 -5.20
C PHE A 175 17.38 8.33 -4.12
N THR A 176 17.25 7.51 -3.09
CA THR A 176 18.26 7.30 -2.05
C THR A 176 18.16 5.89 -1.49
N GLU A 177 19.31 5.33 -1.10
CA GLU A 177 19.41 4.03 -0.44
C GLU A 177 19.67 4.15 1.06
N HIS A 178 19.84 5.37 1.55
CA HIS A 178 20.16 5.68 2.93
C HIS A 178 19.11 6.64 3.53
N PHE A 179 18.93 6.53 4.84
CA PHE A 179 18.17 7.51 5.59
C PHE A 179 18.92 8.85 5.61
N SER A 180 18.34 9.88 5.02
CA SER A 180 18.93 11.22 4.93
C SER A 180 17.86 12.30 5.07
N LYS A 181 18.27 13.47 5.59
CA LYS A 181 17.46 14.70 5.61
C LYS A 181 17.68 15.55 4.36
N GLU A 182 18.63 15.20 3.52
CA GLU A 182 18.93 15.91 2.28
C GLU A 182 17.94 15.49 1.18
N ASN A 183 17.62 16.43 0.29
CA ASN A 183 16.81 16.13 -0.88
C ASN A 183 17.60 15.25 -1.85
N PRO A 184 17.16 14.01 -2.13
CA PRO A 184 17.89 13.12 -3.01
C PRO A 184 17.77 13.55 -4.47
N PRO A 185 18.77 13.20 -5.32
CA PRO A 185 18.67 13.39 -6.77
C PRO A 185 17.52 12.54 -7.35
N GLN A 186 17.03 12.94 -8.52
CA GLN A 186 16.03 12.14 -9.25
C GLN A 186 16.71 11.11 -10.15
N LYS A 187 16.07 9.93 -10.25
CA LYS A 187 16.34 8.93 -11.28
C LYS A 187 15.18 8.85 -12.27
N THR A 188 15.50 8.61 -13.52
CA THR A 188 14.56 8.31 -14.61
C THR A 188 13.98 6.91 -14.47
N ALA A 189 12.91 6.60 -15.22
CA ALA A 189 12.33 5.25 -15.25
C ALA A 189 13.35 4.17 -15.62
N SER A 190 14.21 4.41 -16.61
CA SER A 190 15.26 3.45 -17.01
C SER A 190 16.31 3.22 -15.92
N GLU A 191 16.70 4.27 -15.20
CA GLU A 191 17.65 4.14 -14.08
C GLU A 191 17.03 3.43 -12.88
N LEU A 192 15.74 3.69 -12.60
CA LEU A 192 14.97 2.98 -11.55
C LEU A 192 14.77 1.51 -11.92
N PHE A 193 14.43 1.23 -13.18
CA PHE A 193 14.32 -0.14 -13.69
C PHE A 193 15.61 -0.93 -13.45
N ALA A 194 16.76 -0.37 -13.87
CA ALA A 194 18.06 -1.02 -13.70
C ALA A 194 18.39 -1.24 -12.21
N TYR A 195 18.07 -0.28 -11.36
CA TYR A 195 18.25 -0.41 -9.91
C TYR A 195 17.37 -1.54 -9.33
N ILE A 196 16.07 -1.54 -9.63
CA ILE A 196 15.13 -2.56 -9.12
C ILE A 196 15.53 -3.95 -9.59
N GLU A 197 15.90 -4.09 -10.86
CA GLU A 197 16.38 -5.34 -11.45
C GLU A 197 17.59 -5.88 -10.66
N SER A 198 18.62 -5.02 -10.48
CA SER A 198 19.85 -5.38 -9.75
C SER A 198 19.58 -5.73 -8.28
N GLU A 199 18.72 -4.98 -7.61
CA GLU A 199 18.34 -5.26 -6.22
C GLU A 199 17.69 -6.63 -6.09
N LEU A 200 16.64 -6.90 -6.90
CA LEU A 200 15.91 -8.16 -6.85
C LEU A 200 16.79 -9.35 -7.24
N GLU A 201 17.74 -9.16 -8.15
CA GLU A 201 18.71 -10.21 -8.50
C GLU A 201 19.65 -10.53 -7.34
N SER A 202 20.17 -9.50 -6.69
CA SER A 202 21.18 -9.66 -5.63
C SER A 202 20.62 -10.29 -4.35
N ILE A 203 19.33 -10.08 -4.04
CA ILE A 203 18.69 -10.62 -2.83
C ILE A 203 18.05 -12.00 -3.02
N GLU A 204 17.89 -12.49 -4.26
CA GLU A 204 17.13 -13.72 -4.53
C GLU A 204 17.59 -14.91 -3.69
N ASN A 205 18.88 -15.07 -3.48
CA ASN A 205 19.43 -16.20 -2.71
C ASN A 205 19.25 -16.04 -1.20
N ASP A 206 19.09 -14.83 -0.70
CA ASP A 206 18.93 -14.54 0.73
C ASP A 206 17.44 -14.52 1.15
N MET A 207 16.52 -14.58 0.19
CA MET A 207 15.09 -14.73 0.45
C MET A 207 14.76 -16.18 0.85
N SER A 208 13.74 -16.34 1.69
CA SER A 208 13.19 -17.67 2.00
C SER A 208 12.79 -18.41 0.74
N GLU A 209 12.96 -19.74 0.75
CA GLU A 209 12.44 -20.59 -0.32
C GLU A 209 10.90 -20.43 -0.45
N PRO A 210 10.34 -20.70 -1.63
CA PRO A 210 8.90 -20.57 -1.84
C PRO A 210 8.10 -21.30 -0.76
N ARG A 211 7.09 -20.65 -0.20
CA ARG A 211 6.23 -21.17 0.87
C ARG A 211 6.91 -21.41 2.23
N GLN A 212 8.18 -21.06 2.39
CA GLN A 212 8.91 -21.23 3.66
C GLN A 212 8.95 -19.96 4.52
N ALA A 213 8.62 -18.80 3.97
CA ALA A 213 8.45 -17.59 4.76
C ALA A 213 7.18 -17.68 5.66
N PRO A 214 7.19 -17.06 6.84
CA PRO A 214 5.96 -16.88 7.62
C PRO A 214 4.86 -16.20 6.77
N PHE A 215 3.61 -16.59 6.98
CA PHE A 215 2.48 -16.05 6.21
C PHE A 215 2.43 -14.51 6.32
N GLY A 216 2.33 -13.84 5.18
CA GLY A 216 2.37 -12.38 5.08
C GLY A 216 3.78 -11.80 4.91
N ARG A 217 4.82 -12.62 4.85
CA ARG A 217 6.20 -12.20 4.51
C ARG A 217 6.57 -12.65 3.10
N ALA A 218 7.43 -11.87 2.45
CA ALA A 218 7.89 -12.15 1.11
C ALA A 218 8.88 -13.32 1.07
N ASP A 219 8.75 -14.15 0.05
CA ASP A 219 9.67 -15.23 -0.29
C ASP A 219 10.22 -15.06 -1.72
N LYS A 220 10.96 -16.03 -2.22
CA LYS A 220 11.50 -16.02 -3.60
C LYS A 220 10.41 -15.85 -4.65
N ALA A 221 9.20 -16.42 -4.44
CA ALA A 221 8.12 -16.30 -5.42
C ALA A 221 7.61 -14.85 -5.51
N ALA A 222 7.56 -14.12 -4.40
CA ALA A 222 7.25 -12.69 -4.42
C ALA A 222 8.30 -11.88 -5.20
N CYS A 223 9.58 -12.21 -5.02
CA CYS A 223 10.69 -11.62 -5.78
C CYS A 223 10.56 -11.91 -7.29
N TRP A 224 10.31 -13.16 -7.67
CA TRP A 224 10.13 -13.56 -9.07
C TRP A 224 8.91 -12.90 -9.71
N LEU A 225 7.81 -12.82 -8.99
CA LEU A 225 6.59 -12.17 -9.52
C LEU A 225 6.80 -10.66 -9.75
N LEU A 226 7.50 -9.98 -8.85
CA LEU A 226 7.85 -8.58 -9.06
C LEU A 226 8.79 -8.40 -10.26
N ARG A 227 9.77 -9.31 -10.46
CA ARG A 227 10.62 -9.31 -11.66
C ARG A 227 9.83 -9.57 -12.93
N ALA A 228 8.88 -10.52 -12.90
CA ALA A 228 8.01 -10.79 -14.04
C ALA A 228 7.19 -9.56 -14.43
N ARG A 229 6.61 -8.84 -13.46
CA ARG A 229 5.89 -7.57 -13.70
C ARG A 229 6.80 -6.47 -14.24
N LEU A 230 8.00 -6.34 -13.67
CA LEU A 230 8.99 -5.37 -14.12
C LEU A 230 9.36 -5.60 -15.60
N TYR A 231 9.64 -6.85 -15.99
CA TYR A 231 9.98 -7.21 -17.37
C TYR A 231 8.81 -7.13 -18.34
N LEU A 232 7.59 -7.42 -17.89
CA LEU A 232 6.40 -7.30 -18.73
C LEU A 232 6.22 -5.87 -19.28
N ASN A 233 6.51 -4.88 -18.44
CA ASN A 233 6.40 -3.46 -18.76
C ASN A 233 7.74 -2.78 -19.10
N ALA A 234 8.81 -3.56 -19.30
CA ALA A 234 10.16 -3.03 -19.55
C ALA A 234 10.22 -2.06 -20.74
N GLU A 235 9.46 -2.32 -21.82
CA GLU A 235 9.41 -1.45 -22.99
C GLU A 235 8.89 -0.05 -22.65
N VAL A 236 7.91 0.06 -21.75
CA VAL A 236 7.38 1.34 -21.29
C VAL A 236 8.44 2.13 -20.50
N TYR A 237 9.21 1.46 -19.65
CA TYR A 237 10.19 2.12 -18.77
C TYR A 237 11.51 2.43 -19.46
N THR A 238 11.94 1.57 -20.41
CA THR A 238 13.28 1.58 -20.99
C THR A 238 13.32 1.77 -22.49
N GLY A 239 12.18 1.64 -23.17
CA GLY A 239 12.10 1.56 -24.64
C GLY A 239 12.54 0.21 -25.21
N GLN A 240 12.84 -0.79 -24.37
CA GLN A 240 13.29 -2.12 -24.79
C GLN A 240 12.39 -3.21 -24.18
N PRO A 241 11.77 -4.08 -25.01
CA PRO A 241 10.94 -5.18 -24.53
C PRO A 241 11.77 -6.28 -23.87
N ARG A 242 11.26 -6.84 -22.78
CA ARG A 242 11.87 -7.93 -22.02
C ARG A 242 10.87 -9.08 -21.76
N TRP A 243 10.00 -9.38 -22.70
CA TRP A 243 8.90 -10.35 -22.55
C TRP A 243 9.37 -11.78 -22.26
N ASN A 244 10.50 -12.20 -22.84
CA ASN A 244 11.06 -13.53 -22.56
C ASN A 244 11.52 -13.65 -21.10
N ASP A 245 12.04 -12.59 -20.51
CA ASP A 245 12.41 -12.56 -19.09
C ASP A 245 11.14 -12.59 -18.22
N ALA A 246 10.09 -11.87 -18.60
CA ALA A 246 8.79 -11.94 -17.95
C ALA A 246 8.24 -13.37 -17.93
N ILE A 247 8.27 -14.06 -19.06
CA ILE A 247 7.85 -15.48 -19.18
C ILE A 247 8.71 -16.36 -18.27
N THR A 248 10.02 -16.17 -18.27
CA THR A 248 10.96 -16.96 -17.47
C THR A 248 10.65 -16.84 -15.97
N TYR A 249 10.46 -15.61 -15.48
CA TYR A 249 10.18 -15.39 -14.05
C TYR A 249 8.75 -15.76 -13.64
N ALA A 250 7.76 -15.56 -14.50
CA ALA A 250 6.42 -16.09 -14.30
C ALA A 250 6.44 -17.61 -14.27
N GLY A 251 7.22 -18.26 -15.14
CA GLY A 251 7.42 -19.71 -15.16
C GLY A 251 8.00 -20.26 -13.86
N LYS A 252 8.94 -19.56 -13.21
CA LYS A 252 9.44 -19.93 -11.88
C LYS A 252 8.33 -19.96 -10.83
N VAL A 253 7.42 -18.97 -10.84
CA VAL A 253 6.28 -18.94 -9.90
C VAL A 253 5.31 -20.08 -10.17
N LEU A 254 5.06 -20.39 -11.45
CA LEU A 254 4.11 -21.43 -11.89
C LEU A 254 4.65 -22.84 -11.79
N ASP A 255 5.94 -23.02 -11.48
CA ASP A 255 6.52 -24.36 -11.31
C ASP A 255 5.84 -25.07 -10.11
N PRO A 256 5.20 -26.22 -10.33
CA PRO A 256 4.47 -26.93 -9.27
C PRO A 256 5.33 -27.29 -8.06
N SER A 257 6.65 -27.45 -8.24
CA SER A 257 7.58 -27.76 -7.15
C SER A 257 7.65 -26.63 -6.10
N ASN A 258 7.27 -25.41 -6.46
CA ASN A 258 7.26 -24.25 -5.58
C ASN A 258 5.98 -24.15 -4.70
N GLY A 259 5.00 -25.04 -4.92
CA GLY A 259 3.81 -25.16 -4.07
C GLY A 259 2.80 -24.01 -4.21
N TYR A 260 2.94 -23.15 -5.23
CA TYR A 260 1.93 -22.17 -5.61
C TYR A 260 1.03 -22.72 -6.72
N GLY A 261 -0.20 -22.23 -6.80
CA GLY A 261 -1.17 -22.64 -7.82
C GLY A 261 -2.48 -21.89 -7.65
N LEU A 262 -3.36 -21.98 -8.62
CA LEU A 262 -4.64 -21.31 -8.57
C LEU A 262 -5.56 -21.96 -7.51
N CYS A 263 -6.38 -21.14 -6.87
CA CYS A 263 -7.49 -21.57 -6.02
C CYS A 263 -8.56 -22.24 -6.89
N GLY A 264 -9.06 -23.41 -6.44
CA GLY A 264 -10.08 -24.16 -7.18
C GLY A 264 -11.46 -23.49 -7.19
N ASN A 265 -11.71 -22.59 -6.25
CA ASN A 265 -12.92 -21.75 -6.18
C ASN A 265 -12.52 -20.31 -5.97
N TYR A 266 -12.77 -19.47 -6.98
CA TYR A 266 -12.39 -18.05 -7.00
C TYR A 266 -12.92 -17.25 -5.79
N GLU A 267 -14.14 -17.57 -5.31
CA GLU A 267 -14.71 -16.88 -4.16
C GLU A 267 -13.91 -17.03 -2.87
N GLN A 268 -13.26 -18.19 -2.68
CA GLN A 268 -12.50 -18.45 -1.46
C GLN A 268 -11.34 -17.49 -1.27
N LEU A 269 -10.86 -16.84 -2.32
CA LEU A 269 -9.84 -15.80 -2.22
C LEU A 269 -10.32 -14.56 -1.44
N PHE A 270 -11.64 -14.36 -1.35
CA PHE A 270 -12.26 -13.17 -0.78
C PHE A 270 -13.10 -13.46 0.48
N MET A 271 -13.11 -14.70 0.94
CA MET A 271 -13.80 -15.08 2.17
C MET A 271 -13.02 -14.64 3.41
N ALA A 272 -13.74 -14.50 4.54
CA ALA A 272 -13.16 -14.04 5.79
C ALA A 272 -12.04 -14.97 6.34
N ASP A 273 -12.06 -16.24 5.95
CA ASP A 273 -11.09 -17.27 6.32
C ASP A 273 -10.00 -17.52 5.25
N ASN A 274 -9.80 -16.58 4.31
CA ASN A 274 -8.84 -16.76 3.21
C ASN A 274 -7.39 -16.92 3.69
N ASP A 275 -7.06 -16.50 4.89
CA ASP A 275 -5.77 -16.69 5.56
C ASP A 275 -5.63 -18.07 6.22
N GLU A 276 -6.72 -18.78 6.48
CA GLU A 276 -6.75 -20.14 7.02
C GLU A 276 -7.01 -21.20 5.94
N ASN A 277 -7.83 -20.87 4.94
CA ASN A 277 -8.20 -21.78 3.86
C ASN A 277 -6.97 -22.18 3.03
N PRO A 278 -6.60 -23.50 3.01
CA PRO A 278 -5.36 -23.93 2.36
C PRO A 278 -5.39 -23.78 0.83
N ASP A 279 -6.59 -23.78 0.20
CA ASP A 279 -6.72 -23.62 -1.25
C ASP A 279 -6.55 -22.13 -1.64
N ALA A 280 -7.14 -21.20 -0.88
CA ALA A 280 -6.93 -19.77 -1.06
C ALA A 280 -5.45 -19.39 -0.82
N LYS A 281 -4.87 -19.88 0.27
CA LYS A 281 -3.45 -19.64 0.60
C LYS A 281 -2.49 -20.11 -0.49
N LYS A 282 -2.85 -21.13 -1.25
CA LYS A 282 -2.02 -21.67 -2.33
C LYS A 282 -1.82 -20.66 -3.47
N GLU A 283 -2.80 -19.79 -3.73
CA GLU A 283 -2.69 -18.74 -4.75
C GLU A 283 -2.03 -17.47 -4.22
N ILE A 284 -2.20 -17.15 -2.93
CA ILE A 284 -1.69 -15.92 -2.33
C ILE A 284 -0.17 -16.00 -2.12
N ILE A 285 0.59 -15.15 -2.81
CA ILE A 285 2.05 -15.12 -2.74
C ILE A 285 2.51 -14.15 -1.63
N LEU A 286 2.00 -12.92 -1.60
CA LEU A 286 2.28 -11.94 -0.58
C LEU A 286 0.97 -11.29 -0.13
N SER A 287 0.57 -11.53 1.12
CA SER A 287 -0.64 -10.97 1.69
C SER A 287 -0.35 -9.74 2.55
N ILE A 288 -1.20 -8.73 2.43
CA ILE A 288 -1.27 -7.60 3.37
C ILE A 288 -2.30 -7.99 4.44
N ARG A 289 -1.82 -8.34 5.63
CA ARG A 289 -2.65 -8.88 6.69
C ARG A 289 -3.54 -7.83 7.35
N GLN A 290 -4.80 -8.18 7.54
CA GLN A 290 -5.80 -7.37 8.24
C GLN A 290 -6.60 -8.30 9.17
N ASP A 291 -6.68 -8.00 10.46
CA ASP A 291 -7.42 -8.80 11.43
C ASP A 291 -8.66 -8.07 12.00
N GLY A 292 -8.88 -6.83 11.57
CA GLY A 292 -9.99 -6.01 12.01
C GLY A 292 -9.90 -5.53 13.48
N VAL A 293 -8.86 -5.90 14.20
CA VAL A 293 -8.65 -5.55 15.61
C VAL A 293 -7.38 -4.73 15.80
N GLN A 294 -6.22 -5.34 15.59
CA GLN A 294 -4.90 -4.69 15.71
C GLN A 294 -4.42 -4.18 14.36
N ALA A 295 -4.58 -4.97 13.31
CA ALA A 295 -4.24 -4.62 11.95
C ALA A 295 -5.50 -4.16 11.19
N LYS A 296 -5.96 -2.93 11.46
CA LYS A 296 -7.13 -2.33 10.83
C LYS A 296 -6.84 -0.90 10.36
N SER A 297 -7.50 -0.51 9.28
CA SER A 297 -7.46 0.84 8.71
C SER A 297 -8.71 1.05 7.85
N TYR A 298 -9.17 2.29 7.73
CA TYR A 298 -10.19 2.66 6.74
C TYR A 298 -9.68 2.63 5.28
N GLY A 299 -8.44 2.18 5.07
CA GLY A 299 -7.83 2.05 3.75
C GLY A 299 -7.46 0.62 3.36
N GLY A 300 -7.75 -0.38 4.21
CA GLY A 300 -7.47 -1.79 3.93
C GLY A 300 -8.69 -2.54 3.35
N SER A 301 -8.85 -3.81 3.70
CA SER A 301 -9.99 -4.64 3.27
C SER A 301 -11.34 -4.05 3.67
N TYR A 302 -11.41 -3.39 4.84
CA TYR A 302 -12.62 -2.67 5.25
C TYR A 302 -13.05 -1.61 4.23
N PHE A 303 -12.09 -0.88 3.63
CA PHE A 303 -12.38 0.10 2.57
C PHE A 303 -13.14 -0.55 1.41
N LEU A 304 -12.65 -1.67 0.88
CA LEU A 304 -13.32 -2.33 -0.25
C LEU A 304 -14.71 -2.83 0.12
N ILE A 305 -14.84 -3.48 1.29
CA ILE A 305 -16.11 -4.02 1.75
C ILE A 305 -17.12 -2.88 1.95
N ALA A 306 -16.78 -1.84 2.71
CA ALA A 306 -17.68 -0.73 2.98
C ALA A 306 -18.03 0.06 1.71
N ALA A 307 -17.05 0.34 0.85
CA ALA A 307 -17.23 1.15 -0.35
C ALA A 307 -18.12 0.47 -1.41
N THR A 308 -18.07 -0.86 -1.50
CA THR A 308 -18.82 -1.63 -2.50
C THR A 308 -20.21 -2.09 -1.99
N GLN A 309 -20.45 -2.07 -0.68
CA GLN A 309 -21.70 -2.54 -0.10
C GLN A 309 -22.76 -1.44 -0.04
N LYS A 310 -24.01 -1.84 -0.11
CA LYS A 310 -25.19 -0.98 0.07
C LYS A 310 -26.05 -1.49 1.23
N SER A 311 -26.75 -0.58 1.91
CA SER A 311 -27.51 -0.87 3.13
C SER A 311 -28.61 -1.93 2.98
N ASP A 312 -29.19 -2.04 1.78
CA ASP A 312 -30.25 -3.00 1.44
C ASP A 312 -29.75 -4.27 0.73
N MET A 313 -28.42 -4.42 0.52
CA MET A 313 -27.86 -5.64 -0.07
C MET A 313 -27.95 -6.83 0.87
N PRO A 314 -28.22 -8.05 0.34
CA PRO A 314 -28.12 -9.27 1.12
C PRO A 314 -26.67 -9.60 1.45
N ASN A 315 -26.44 -10.27 2.57
CA ASN A 315 -25.11 -10.80 2.96
C ASN A 315 -23.97 -9.78 2.91
N ARG A 316 -24.24 -8.54 3.34
CA ARG A 316 -23.22 -7.51 3.41
C ARG A 316 -22.22 -7.80 4.53
N GLY A 317 -20.94 -7.55 4.27
CA GLY A 317 -19.85 -7.79 5.22
C GLY A 317 -19.63 -6.67 6.23
N THR A 318 -20.49 -5.65 6.27
CA THR A 318 -20.35 -4.50 7.16
C THR A 318 -21.71 -3.97 7.59
N ASN A 319 -21.77 -3.40 8.80
CA ASN A 319 -22.91 -2.65 9.31
C ASN A 319 -22.88 -1.16 8.89
N ASP A 320 -21.76 -0.70 8.30
CA ASP A 320 -21.54 0.67 7.86
C ASP A 320 -21.13 0.70 6.38
N PRO A 321 -22.08 0.44 5.45
CA PRO A 321 -21.84 0.48 4.01
C PRO A 321 -21.74 1.92 3.51
N TRP A 322 -20.77 2.19 2.63
CA TRP A 322 -20.52 3.53 2.06
C TRP A 322 -21.20 3.75 0.71
N GLU A 323 -21.56 2.69 0.00
CA GLU A 323 -22.30 2.73 -1.27
C GLU A 323 -21.64 3.57 -2.39
N CYS A 324 -20.32 3.72 -2.34
CA CYS A 324 -19.62 4.71 -3.18
C CYS A 324 -18.82 4.12 -4.34
N ILE A 325 -18.51 2.82 -4.35
CA ILE A 325 -17.87 2.15 -5.49
C ILE A 325 -18.94 1.39 -6.29
N ARG A 326 -18.95 1.61 -7.61
CA ARG A 326 -19.82 0.90 -8.55
C ARG A 326 -19.04 0.53 -9.80
N THR A 327 -19.37 -0.62 -10.39
CA THR A 327 -18.85 -1.01 -11.69
C THR A 327 -19.44 -0.18 -12.80
N ARG A 328 -18.66 0.05 -13.85
CA ARG A 328 -19.14 0.64 -15.10
C ARG A 328 -19.56 -0.44 -16.09
N LYS A 329 -20.41 -0.05 -17.03
CA LYS A 329 -20.90 -0.94 -18.11
C LYS A 329 -19.75 -1.65 -18.84
N ALA A 330 -18.65 -0.97 -19.11
CA ALA A 330 -17.50 -1.53 -19.83
C ALA A 330 -16.90 -2.77 -19.14
N LEU A 331 -16.89 -2.82 -17.79
CA LEU A 331 -16.49 -4.04 -17.07
C LEU A 331 -17.53 -5.14 -17.20
N VAL A 332 -18.80 -4.80 -17.03
CA VAL A 332 -19.91 -5.77 -17.10
C VAL A 332 -20.00 -6.41 -18.49
N ASP A 333 -19.80 -5.65 -19.54
CA ASP A 333 -19.79 -6.13 -20.94
C ASP A 333 -18.69 -7.17 -21.22
N LYS A 334 -17.67 -7.26 -20.37
CA LYS A 334 -16.64 -8.32 -20.49
C LYS A 334 -17.17 -9.70 -20.07
N PHE A 335 -18.22 -9.73 -19.28
CA PHE A 335 -18.87 -10.95 -18.77
C PHE A 335 -20.10 -11.33 -19.60
N PHE A 336 -20.73 -10.38 -20.30
CA PHE A 336 -21.97 -10.57 -21.03
C PHE A 336 -21.86 -10.03 -22.45
N ALA A 337 -22.15 -10.86 -23.43
CA ALA A 337 -22.12 -10.44 -24.84
C ALA A 337 -23.19 -9.36 -25.15
N ASN A 338 -24.33 -9.43 -24.47
CA ASN A 338 -25.41 -8.47 -24.60
C ASN A 338 -25.94 -8.05 -23.22
N SER A 339 -26.31 -6.79 -23.06
CA SER A 339 -26.91 -6.29 -21.82
C SER A 339 -28.22 -7.03 -21.47
N GLU A 340 -28.87 -7.64 -22.47
CA GLU A 340 -30.09 -8.42 -22.29
C GLU A 340 -29.88 -9.73 -21.55
N ASP A 341 -28.66 -10.27 -21.58
CA ASP A 341 -28.28 -11.52 -20.91
C ASP A 341 -28.02 -11.34 -19.41
N ILE A 342 -27.94 -10.08 -18.95
CA ILE A 342 -27.71 -9.78 -17.54
C ILE A 342 -28.99 -10.04 -16.75
N PRO A 343 -28.98 -10.92 -15.74
CA PRO A 343 -30.12 -11.09 -14.85
C PRO A 343 -30.38 -9.85 -14.02
N PHE A 344 -31.61 -9.36 -14.01
CA PHE A 344 -32.04 -8.25 -13.17
C PHE A 344 -33.25 -8.65 -12.34
N THR A 345 -33.29 -8.16 -11.12
CA THR A 345 -34.53 -8.08 -10.35
C THR A 345 -35.08 -6.66 -10.52
N GLU A 346 -36.32 -6.52 -11.00
CA GLU A 346 -36.94 -5.20 -11.03
C GLU A 346 -37.03 -4.61 -9.63
N TYR A 347 -36.69 -3.31 -9.52
CA TYR A 347 -36.61 -2.58 -8.24
C TYR A 347 -38.04 -2.26 -7.71
N THR A 348 -38.83 -3.29 -7.46
CA THR A 348 -40.19 -3.11 -6.91
C THR A 348 -40.25 -3.35 -5.41
N ASP A 349 -39.32 -4.11 -4.82
CA ASP A 349 -39.39 -4.54 -3.43
C ASP A 349 -38.02 -4.57 -2.71
N ASN A 350 -37.07 -3.74 -3.09
CA ASN A 350 -35.69 -3.76 -2.58
C ASN A 350 -35.02 -5.15 -2.72
N LYS A 351 -35.33 -5.86 -3.77
CA LYS A 351 -34.75 -7.18 -4.03
C LYS A 351 -33.58 -7.07 -4.96
N TRP A 352 -32.51 -7.73 -4.57
CA TRP A 352 -31.32 -7.87 -5.37
C TRP A 352 -31.33 -9.20 -6.10
N GLN A 353 -30.87 -9.21 -7.35
CA GLN A 353 -30.64 -10.45 -8.08
C GLN A 353 -29.56 -11.26 -7.35
N ASN A 354 -29.78 -12.56 -7.24
CA ASN A 354 -28.81 -13.45 -6.60
C ASN A 354 -27.50 -13.47 -7.43
N VAL A 355 -26.37 -13.35 -6.76
CA VAL A 355 -25.06 -13.39 -7.41
C VAL A 355 -24.84 -14.70 -8.17
N ARG A 356 -25.41 -15.82 -7.72
CA ARG A 356 -25.32 -17.13 -8.39
C ARG A 356 -26.00 -17.17 -9.75
N ASP A 357 -27.12 -16.45 -9.88
CA ASP A 357 -27.81 -16.34 -11.17
C ASP A 357 -26.97 -15.51 -12.15
N VAL A 358 -26.29 -14.47 -11.64
CA VAL A 358 -25.37 -13.63 -12.45
C VAL A 358 -24.16 -14.44 -12.92
N GLN A 359 -23.53 -15.21 -12.03
CA GLN A 359 -22.43 -16.09 -12.39
C GLN A 359 -22.86 -17.15 -13.41
N ALA A 360 -24.01 -17.78 -13.20
CA ALA A 360 -24.53 -18.80 -14.12
C ALA A 360 -24.82 -18.23 -15.51
N ALA A 361 -25.38 -17.03 -15.59
CA ALA A 361 -25.65 -16.35 -16.85
C ALA A 361 -24.34 -15.91 -17.56
N ALA A 362 -23.37 -15.41 -16.81
CA ALA A 362 -22.04 -15.04 -17.30
C ALA A 362 -21.19 -16.26 -17.71
N LYS A 363 -21.46 -17.45 -17.16
CA LYS A 363 -20.62 -18.65 -17.25
C LYS A 363 -19.17 -18.40 -16.79
N ASP A 364 -19.03 -17.51 -15.82
CA ASP A 364 -17.74 -17.10 -15.24
C ASP A 364 -17.94 -16.88 -13.73
N GLU A 365 -17.21 -17.66 -12.91
CA GLU A 365 -17.27 -17.56 -11.43
C GLU A 365 -16.78 -16.22 -10.90
N ARG A 366 -16.04 -15.44 -11.67
CA ARG A 366 -15.59 -14.10 -11.31
C ARG A 366 -16.67 -13.05 -11.40
N ALA A 367 -17.81 -13.36 -12.02
CA ALA A 367 -18.97 -12.46 -12.14
C ALA A 367 -19.71 -12.34 -10.81
N LEU A 368 -19.04 -11.87 -9.77
CA LEU A 368 -19.54 -11.68 -8.41
C LEU A 368 -20.30 -10.35 -8.27
N PHE A 369 -21.31 -10.14 -9.11
CA PHE A 369 -22.11 -8.91 -9.12
C PHE A 369 -23.47 -9.14 -8.48
N TYR A 370 -23.90 -8.17 -7.67
CA TYR A 370 -25.32 -8.01 -7.35
C TYR A 370 -25.92 -6.99 -8.31
N THR A 371 -26.97 -7.36 -8.99
CA THR A 371 -27.69 -6.51 -9.94
C THR A 371 -29.07 -6.15 -9.42
N THR A 372 -29.43 -4.89 -9.54
CA THR A 372 -30.78 -4.39 -9.29
C THR A 372 -31.03 -3.20 -10.21
N GLY A 373 -32.31 -2.86 -10.41
CA GLY A 373 -32.67 -1.72 -11.23
C GLY A 373 -33.56 -2.09 -12.39
N ARG A 374 -33.92 -1.10 -13.17
CA ARG A 374 -34.72 -1.30 -14.37
C ARG A 374 -33.84 -1.48 -15.58
N LYS A 375 -34.12 -2.49 -16.40
CA LYS A 375 -33.38 -2.74 -17.64
C LYS A 375 -33.29 -1.48 -18.52
N ALA A 376 -34.39 -0.72 -18.61
CA ALA A 376 -34.49 0.54 -19.35
C ALA A 376 -33.53 1.64 -18.83
N GLU A 377 -33.15 1.62 -17.56
CA GLU A 377 -32.22 2.59 -16.99
C GLU A 377 -30.77 2.31 -17.41
N LEU A 378 -30.40 1.05 -17.62
CA LEU A 378 -29.10 0.66 -18.18
C LEU A 378 -28.95 1.04 -19.65
N GLU A 379 -30.04 0.97 -20.41
CA GLU A 379 -30.04 1.33 -21.82
C GLU A 379 -30.03 2.85 -22.03
N SER A 380 -30.62 3.62 -21.10
CA SER A 380 -30.76 5.08 -21.22
C SER A 380 -29.57 5.87 -20.69
N VAL A 381 -28.81 5.32 -19.76
CA VAL A 381 -27.72 6.02 -19.09
C VAL A 381 -26.38 5.39 -19.47
N GLY A 382 -25.93 5.51 -20.67
CA GLY A 382 -24.70 4.92 -21.24
C GLY A 382 -23.40 4.95 -20.41
N THR A 383 -23.47 5.17 -19.08
CA THR A 383 -22.31 5.39 -18.23
C THR A 383 -22.38 4.83 -16.81
N VAL A 384 -23.51 4.39 -16.28
CA VAL A 384 -23.55 3.90 -14.89
C VAL A 384 -24.29 2.58 -14.81
N SER A 385 -23.57 1.51 -14.61
CA SER A 385 -24.14 0.24 -14.19
C SER A 385 -24.56 0.33 -12.72
N TYR A 386 -25.77 -0.09 -12.39
CA TYR A 386 -26.21 -0.31 -11.01
C TYR A 386 -25.66 -1.62 -10.42
N THR A 387 -24.57 -2.10 -10.98
CA THR A 387 -23.94 -3.34 -10.56
C THR A 387 -22.95 -3.03 -9.45
N HIS A 388 -23.15 -3.64 -8.30
CA HIS A 388 -22.23 -3.56 -7.18
C HIS A 388 -21.32 -4.79 -7.19
N LEU A 389 -20.02 -4.55 -7.17
CA LEU A 389 -19.07 -5.61 -6.88
C LEU A 389 -19.17 -5.92 -5.39
N THR A 390 -19.57 -7.11 -5.03
CA THR A 390 -19.54 -7.56 -3.65
C THR A 390 -18.59 -8.72 -3.51
N LEU A 391 -17.70 -8.60 -2.56
CA LEU A 391 -17.01 -9.76 -2.05
C LEU A 391 -18.01 -10.55 -1.20
N PRO A 392 -18.23 -11.84 -1.45
CA PRO A 392 -19.07 -12.64 -0.57
C PRO A 392 -18.41 -12.68 0.80
N THR A 393 -19.11 -12.14 1.78
CA THR A 393 -18.76 -12.29 3.19
C THR A 393 -19.84 -13.17 3.81
N ASN A 394 -19.43 -14.28 4.36
CA ASN A 394 -20.32 -15.10 5.19
C ASN A 394 -20.55 -14.44 6.53
#